data_b604642f795714060a1bdfe1847935b1
#
_entry.id   b604642f795714060a1bdfe1847935b1
#
_cell.length_a   1.000
_cell.length_b   1.000
_cell.length_c   1.000
_cell.angle_alpha   90.00
_cell.angle_beta   90.00
_cell.angle_gamma   90.00
#
_symmetry.space_group_name_H-M   'P 1'
#
loop_
_entity.id
_entity.type
_entity.pdbx_description
1 polymer ?
#
loop_
_entity_poly.entity_id
_entity_poly.type
_entity_poly.pdbx_seq_one_letter_code
_entity_poly.pdbx_strand_id
1 'polypeptide(L)'
;MQKRPKRARFTAAMSWPIRDKSVTLHPYMATVNTEDQFKAIISECRSLFEKKLHDYGASWRILRPSSLTDQLFIKAKRIRSLEPKGASMVGEGIRPEFVALVNYGIVGLIQLAKGYVDSVDITPAEALRWYDEFADEALALMIRKNHDYDEAWRGMRVSSYTDFILTKIERIKEIENLHGHTLVSEGIDANYMDVINYAVFGAIKLKEGE
;
A
#
# COMPACT_ATOMS: atom_id res chain seq x y z
N MET A 1 43.21 -45.34 1.91
CA MET A 1 43.68 -44.28 2.82
C MET A 1 43.51 -42.93 2.11
N GLN A 2 42.42 -42.21 2.38
CA GLN A 2 42.13 -40.92 1.78
C GLN A 2 42.45 -39.83 2.81
N LYS A 3 43.37 -38.91 2.47
CA LYS A 3 43.81 -37.80 3.30
C LYS A 3 42.75 -36.69 3.28
N ARG A 4 42.24 -36.28 4.46
CA ARG A 4 41.39 -35.14 4.67
C ARG A 4 42.18 -33.84 4.51
N PRO A 5 41.63 -32.79 3.86
CA PRO A 5 42.28 -31.49 3.77
C PRO A 5 42.18 -30.71 5.10
N LYS A 6 43.27 -30.00 5.44
CA LYS A 6 43.43 -29.17 6.65
C LYS A 6 42.52 -27.92 6.57
N ARG A 7 41.77 -27.62 7.63
CA ARG A 7 41.03 -26.40 7.84
C ARG A 7 41.99 -25.20 7.94
N ALA A 8 41.86 -24.23 7.07
CA ALA A 8 42.50 -22.94 7.21
C ALA A 8 41.83 -22.12 8.33
N ARG A 9 42.62 -21.66 9.31
CA ARG A 9 42.19 -20.70 10.34
C ARG A 9 42.19 -19.33 9.75
N PHE A 10 41.03 -18.72 9.61
CA PHE A 10 40.92 -17.28 9.36
C PHE A 10 40.97 -16.54 10.70
N THR A 11 42.11 -15.94 11.01
CA THR A 11 42.26 -14.90 12.04
C THR A 11 42.66 -13.63 11.32
N ALA A 12 41.70 -12.79 11.01
CA ALA A 12 41.96 -11.38 10.71
C ALA A 12 40.85 -10.58 11.44
N ALA A 13 41.24 -10.03 12.59
CA ALA A 13 40.45 -9.00 13.26
C ALA A 13 40.55 -7.73 12.38
N MET A 14 39.49 -7.46 11.62
CA MET A 14 39.31 -6.18 10.94
C MET A 14 38.81 -5.18 11.99
N SER A 15 39.74 -4.37 12.52
CA SER A 15 39.41 -3.18 13.30
C SER A 15 38.84 -2.14 12.36
N TRP A 16 37.54 -1.89 12.45
CA TRP A 16 36.88 -0.80 11.75
C TRP A 16 37.17 0.51 12.49
N PRO A 17 37.68 1.56 11.83
CA PRO A 17 37.87 2.84 12.51
C PRO A 17 36.53 3.47 12.80
N ILE A 18 36.19 3.64 14.09
CA ILE A 18 35.07 4.47 14.54
C ILE A 18 35.45 5.92 14.17
N ARG A 19 34.90 6.41 13.06
CA ARG A 19 34.96 7.81 12.70
C ARG A 19 33.93 8.53 13.54
N ASP A 20 34.39 9.23 14.57
CA ASP A 20 33.62 10.21 15.32
C ASP A 20 33.13 11.29 14.34
N LYS A 21 31.88 11.18 13.89
CA LYS A 21 31.20 12.27 13.21
C LYS A 21 30.34 12.94 14.26
N SER A 22 30.84 14.03 14.81
CA SER A 22 30.00 15.05 15.42
C SER A 22 28.84 15.34 14.49
N VAL A 23 27.66 14.79 14.82
CA VAL A 23 26.40 15.06 14.13
C VAL A 23 26.06 16.51 14.44
N THR A 24 26.41 17.41 13.55
CA THR A 24 25.83 18.74 13.51
C THR A 24 24.34 18.56 13.27
N LEU A 25 23.56 18.69 14.31
CA LEU A 25 22.11 18.82 14.25
C LEU A 25 21.79 20.03 13.37
N HIS A 26 21.42 19.80 12.12
CA HIS A 26 20.83 20.82 11.28
C HIS A 26 19.55 21.34 11.96
N PRO A 27 19.35 22.66 12.07
CA PRO A 27 18.19 23.23 12.73
C PRO A 27 16.92 22.91 11.94
N TYR A 28 15.98 22.26 12.60
CA TYR A 28 14.56 22.33 12.38
C TYR A 28 14.07 22.12 10.92
N MET A 29 14.19 20.93 10.38
CA MET A 29 13.14 20.42 9.51
C MET A 29 11.95 20.08 10.43
N ALA A 30 10.86 20.82 10.30
CA ALA A 30 9.59 20.42 10.88
C ALA A 30 9.38 18.94 10.48
N THR A 31 9.36 18.04 11.44
CA THR A 31 9.09 16.62 11.20
C THR A 31 7.68 16.56 10.62
N VAL A 32 7.58 16.43 9.30
CA VAL A 32 6.28 16.28 8.66
C VAL A 32 5.67 15.00 9.23
N ASN A 33 4.58 15.17 9.98
CA ASN A 33 3.93 14.09 10.69
C ASN A 33 3.36 13.10 9.67
N THR A 34 3.61 11.80 9.84
CA THR A 34 3.08 10.72 8.99
C THR A 34 1.57 10.80 8.87
N GLU A 35 0.86 11.16 9.93
CA GLU A 35 -0.59 11.33 9.90
C GLU A 35 -1.02 12.43 8.91
N ASP A 36 -0.34 13.57 8.91
CA ASP A 36 -0.64 14.67 7.99
C ASP A 36 -0.32 14.31 6.53
N GLN A 37 0.79 13.59 6.29
CA GLN A 37 1.15 13.07 4.98
C GLN A 37 0.11 12.07 4.47
N PHE A 38 -0.33 11.16 5.34
CA PHE A 38 -1.36 10.17 5.04
C PHE A 38 -2.69 10.85 4.67
N LYS A 39 -3.16 11.79 5.49
CA LYS A 39 -4.37 12.60 5.23
C LYS A 39 -4.29 13.35 3.90
N ALA A 40 -3.12 13.90 3.57
CA ALA A 40 -2.92 14.60 2.31
C ALA A 40 -3.06 13.67 1.09
N ILE A 41 -2.53 12.43 1.15
CA ILE A 41 -2.72 11.45 0.07
C ILE A 41 -4.17 10.97 -0.01
N ILE A 42 -4.83 10.69 1.13
CA ILE A 42 -6.24 10.30 1.15
C ILE A 42 -7.11 11.43 0.56
N SER A 43 -6.85 12.69 0.89
CA SER A 43 -7.57 13.84 0.31
C SER A 43 -7.43 13.91 -1.22
N GLU A 44 -6.25 13.64 -1.75
CA GLU A 44 -6.01 13.54 -3.20
C GLU A 44 -6.79 12.37 -3.82
N CYS A 45 -6.72 11.19 -3.21
CA CYS A 45 -7.46 10.01 -3.67
C CYS A 45 -8.98 10.26 -3.66
N ARG A 46 -9.49 10.87 -2.59
CA ARG A 46 -10.89 11.24 -2.42
C ARG A 46 -11.35 12.23 -3.49
N SER A 47 -10.55 13.26 -3.76
CA SER A 47 -10.89 14.24 -4.81
C SER A 47 -11.00 13.59 -6.19
N LEU A 48 -10.12 12.64 -6.51
CA LEU A 48 -10.22 11.86 -7.74
C LEU A 48 -11.47 10.97 -7.75
N PHE A 49 -11.79 10.32 -6.63
CA PHE A 49 -12.97 9.48 -6.48
C PHE A 49 -14.25 10.30 -6.67
N GLU A 50 -14.35 11.48 -6.05
CA GLU A 50 -15.49 12.40 -6.18
C GLU A 50 -15.71 12.85 -7.62
N LYS A 51 -14.64 13.22 -8.35
CA LYS A 51 -14.73 13.56 -9.78
C LYS A 51 -15.28 12.40 -10.60
N LYS A 52 -14.83 11.16 -10.32
CA LYS A 52 -15.33 9.97 -10.99
C LYS A 52 -16.81 9.68 -10.66
N LEU A 53 -17.24 9.92 -9.42
CA LEU A 53 -18.64 9.81 -9.04
C LEU A 53 -19.51 10.84 -9.79
N HIS A 54 -18.98 12.05 -10.03
CA HIS A 54 -19.67 13.06 -10.84
C HIS A 54 -19.81 12.60 -12.30
N ASP A 55 -18.78 11.98 -12.88
CA ASP A 55 -18.76 11.64 -14.30
C ASP A 55 -19.66 10.43 -14.63
N TYR A 56 -19.68 9.40 -13.77
CA TYR A 56 -20.40 8.14 -14.06
C TYR A 56 -21.04 7.47 -12.84
N GLY A 57 -21.23 8.22 -11.76
CA GLY A 57 -21.89 7.71 -10.56
C GLY A 57 -21.11 6.60 -9.85
N ALA A 58 -21.79 5.88 -8.98
CA ALA A 58 -21.22 4.77 -8.21
C ALA A 58 -21.24 3.44 -9.00
N SER A 59 -20.80 3.45 -10.27
CA SER A 59 -20.82 2.27 -11.14
C SER A 59 -20.06 1.07 -10.58
N TRP A 60 -19.10 1.29 -9.70
CA TRP A 60 -18.35 0.25 -9.00
C TRP A 60 -19.23 -0.63 -8.07
N ARG A 61 -20.45 -0.18 -7.74
CA ARG A 61 -21.38 -0.97 -6.89
C ARG A 61 -21.75 -2.32 -7.48
N ILE A 62 -21.68 -2.47 -8.81
CA ILE A 62 -21.94 -3.75 -9.48
C ILE A 62 -20.75 -4.71 -9.47
N LEU A 63 -19.56 -4.26 -9.02
CA LEU A 63 -18.36 -5.10 -9.02
C LEU A 63 -18.40 -6.09 -7.85
N ARG A 64 -18.18 -7.36 -8.17
CA ARG A 64 -17.94 -8.39 -7.15
C ARG A 64 -16.62 -8.12 -6.43
N PRO A 65 -16.45 -8.51 -5.16
CA PRO A 65 -15.18 -8.37 -4.45
C PRO A 65 -13.99 -8.94 -5.24
N SER A 66 -14.12 -10.12 -5.85
CA SER A 66 -13.04 -10.72 -6.67
C SER A 66 -12.65 -9.87 -7.87
N SER A 67 -13.59 -9.14 -8.49
CA SER A 67 -13.28 -8.22 -9.58
C SER A 67 -12.47 -7.01 -9.09
N LEU A 68 -12.67 -6.57 -7.85
CA LEU A 68 -11.87 -5.52 -7.22
C LEU A 68 -10.47 -6.03 -6.86
N THR A 69 -10.35 -7.27 -6.39
CA THR A 69 -9.07 -7.95 -6.19
C THR A 69 -8.26 -7.98 -7.50
N ASP A 70 -8.90 -8.28 -8.63
CA ASP A 70 -8.26 -8.24 -9.94
C ASP A 70 -7.86 -6.81 -10.37
N GLN A 71 -8.66 -5.78 -10.05
CA GLN A 71 -8.27 -4.40 -10.29
C GLN A 71 -7.01 -4.03 -9.48
N LEU A 72 -6.94 -4.38 -8.20
CA LEU A 72 -5.74 -4.19 -7.39
C LEU A 72 -4.54 -4.92 -8.00
N PHE A 73 -4.73 -6.18 -8.42
CA PHE A 73 -3.68 -6.98 -9.04
C PHE A 73 -3.11 -6.32 -10.31
N ILE A 74 -3.98 -5.86 -11.22
CA ILE A 74 -3.56 -5.19 -12.47
C ILE A 74 -2.73 -3.93 -12.16
N LYS A 75 -3.15 -3.12 -11.18
CA LYS A 75 -2.45 -1.90 -10.77
C LYS A 75 -1.08 -2.20 -10.17
N ALA A 76 -1.01 -3.12 -9.23
CA ALA A 76 0.25 -3.54 -8.61
C ALA A 76 1.21 -4.19 -9.63
N LYS A 77 0.71 -5.02 -10.54
CA LYS A 77 1.52 -5.62 -11.63
C LYS A 77 2.04 -4.57 -12.60
N ARG A 78 1.26 -3.52 -12.89
CA ARG A 78 1.73 -2.39 -13.71
C ARG A 78 2.88 -1.65 -13.04
N ILE A 79 2.78 -1.34 -11.74
CA ILE A 79 3.88 -0.72 -10.98
C ILE A 79 5.13 -1.58 -11.11
N ARG A 80 5.05 -2.86 -10.74
CA ARG A 80 6.19 -3.79 -10.79
C ARG A 80 6.80 -3.93 -12.19
N SER A 81 6.00 -3.81 -13.25
CA SER A 81 6.49 -3.84 -14.62
C SER A 81 7.22 -2.57 -15.04
N LEU A 82 6.84 -1.42 -14.48
CA LEU A 82 7.42 -0.10 -14.83
C LEU A 82 8.67 0.23 -14.00
N GLU A 83 8.77 -0.24 -12.76
CA GLU A 83 9.92 0.01 -11.88
C GLU A 83 11.28 -0.26 -12.57
N PRO A 84 11.53 -1.44 -13.20
CA PRO A 84 12.81 -1.69 -13.85
C PRO A 84 12.98 -0.96 -15.19
N LYS A 85 11.88 -0.52 -15.82
CA LYS A 85 11.90 0.14 -17.13
C LYS A 85 12.16 1.64 -17.04
N GLY A 86 11.92 2.25 -15.88
CA GLY A 86 12.13 3.67 -15.62
C GLY A 86 11.20 4.62 -16.39
N ALA A 87 10.44 4.12 -17.37
CA ALA A 87 9.54 4.91 -18.20
C ALA A 87 8.31 4.12 -18.65
N SER A 88 7.17 4.80 -18.74
CA SER A 88 5.93 4.28 -19.31
C SER A 88 5.78 4.73 -20.77
N MET A 89 5.33 3.83 -21.65
CA MET A 89 5.00 4.20 -23.04
C MET A 89 3.78 5.14 -23.15
N VAL A 90 2.95 5.20 -22.12
CA VAL A 90 1.78 6.11 -22.02
C VAL A 90 2.11 7.42 -21.30
N GLY A 91 3.38 7.67 -20.96
CA GLY A 91 3.81 8.93 -20.33
C GLY A 91 3.44 9.10 -18.86
N GLU A 92 2.73 8.16 -18.25
CA GLU A 92 2.34 8.21 -16.83
C GLU A 92 3.32 7.41 -15.98
N GLY A 93 3.81 8.00 -14.88
CA GLY A 93 4.63 7.33 -13.88
C GLY A 93 3.85 6.28 -13.07
N ILE A 94 4.51 5.71 -12.06
CA ILE A 94 3.91 4.68 -11.19
C ILE A 94 3.01 5.27 -10.10
N ARG A 95 3.16 6.56 -9.76
CA ARG A 95 2.41 7.20 -8.67
C ARG A 95 0.88 7.15 -8.85
N PRO A 96 0.31 7.41 -10.05
CA PRO A 96 -1.13 7.27 -10.26
C PRO A 96 -1.66 5.86 -9.98
N GLU A 97 -0.84 4.83 -10.14
CA GLU A 97 -1.25 3.46 -9.82
C GLU A 97 -1.34 3.23 -8.31
N PHE A 98 -0.46 3.84 -7.50
CA PHE A 98 -0.61 3.82 -6.05
C PHE A 98 -1.90 4.54 -5.59
N VAL A 99 -2.24 5.69 -6.19
CA VAL A 99 -3.52 6.37 -5.96
C VAL A 99 -4.72 5.48 -6.35
N ALA A 100 -4.60 4.75 -7.47
CA ALA A 100 -5.64 3.81 -7.88
C ALA A 100 -5.77 2.63 -6.91
N LEU A 101 -4.66 2.10 -6.38
CA LEU A 101 -4.66 1.04 -5.35
C LEU A 101 -5.38 1.49 -4.09
N VAL A 102 -5.18 2.72 -3.61
CA VAL A 102 -5.91 3.28 -2.47
C VAL A 102 -7.41 3.29 -2.77
N ASN A 103 -7.82 3.86 -3.91
CA ASN A 103 -9.23 3.98 -4.26
C ASN A 103 -9.92 2.63 -4.43
N TYR A 104 -9.31 1.67 -5.15
CA TYR A 104 -9.87 0.33 -5.29
C TYR A 104 -9.84 -0.46 -3.98
N GLY A 105 -8.85 -0.23 -3.11
CA GLY A 105 -8.80 -0.82 -1.78
C GLY A 105 -9.98 -0.38 -0.91
N ILE A 106 -10.25 0.93 -0.86
CA ILE A 106 -11.40 1.49 -0.11
C ILE A 106 -12.73 0.99 -0.69
N VAL A 107 -12.89 1.02 -2.03
CA VAL A 107 -14.08 0.46 -2.69
C VAL A 107 -14.23 -1.04 -2.38
N GLY A 108 -13.12 -1.78 -2.29
CA GLY A 108 -13.12 -3.19 -1.90
C GLY A 108 -13.68 -3.41 -0.49
N LEU A 109 -13.26 -2.60 0.48
CA LEU A 109 -13.80 -2.64 1.85
C LEU A 109 -15.30 -2.32 1.88
N ILE A 110 -15.74 -1.31 1.13
CA ILE A 110 -17.15 -0.97 1.00
C ILE A 110 -17.94 -2.17 0.45
N GLN A 111 -17.49 -2.83 -0.62
CA GLN A 111 -18.16 -3.97 -1.22
C GLN A 111 -18.16 -5.20 -0.31
N LEU A 112 -17.10 -5.41 0.48
CA LEU A 112 -17.08 -6.47 1.52
C LEU A 112 -18.14 -6.22 2.60
N ALA A 113 -18.26 -4.97 3.05
CA ALA A 113 -19.19 -4.61 4.13
C ALA A 113 -20.65 -4.48 3.69
N LYS A 114 -20.91 -3.93 2.49
CA LYS A 114 -22.26 -3.61 1.99
C LYS A 114 -22.79 -4.60 0.96
N GLY A 115 -21.95 -5.53 0.48
CA GLY A 115 -22.26 -6.42 -0.63
C GLY A 115 -22.22 -5.69 -1.99
N TYR A 116 -22.21 -6.45 -3.09
CA TYR A 116 -22.39 -5.93 -4.44
C TYR A 116 -23.84 -6.03 -4.88
N VAL A 117 -24.23 -5.28 -5.91
CA VAL A 117 -25.61 -5.18 -6.41
C VAL A 117 -25.65 -5.33 -7.94
N ASP A 118 -26.82 -5.64 -8.48
CA ASP A 118 -26.99 -5.76 -9.94
C ASP A 118 -27.16 -4.39 -10.63
N SER A 119 -27.56 -3.37 -9.89
CA SER A 119 -27.70 -1.98 -10.37
C SER A 119 -27.31 -0.99 -9.27
N VAL A 120 -26.85 0.20 -9.66
CA VAL A 120 -26.43 1.25 -8.72
C VAL A 120 -27.58 1.62 -7.80
N ASP A 121 -27.37 1.51 -6.50
CA ASP A 121 -28.36 1.63 -5.42
C ASP A 121 -28.10 2.78 -4.45
N ILE A 122 -27.06 3.59 -4.70
CA ILE A 122 -26.63 4.67 -3.81
C ILE A 122 -26.41 5.98 -4.56
N THR A 123 -26.56 7.07 -3.85
CA THR A 123 -26.22 8.41 -4.32
C THR A 123 -24.69 8.69 -4.24
N PRO A 124 -24.17 9.66 -5.02
CA PRO A 124 -22.80 10.10 -4.86
C PRO A 124 -22.44 10.55 -3.42
N ALA A 125 -23.37 11.17 -2.72
CA ALA A 125 -23.17 11.63 -1.34
C ALA A 125 -23.01 10.44 -0.36
N GLU A 126 -23.78 9.38 -0.54
CA GLU A 126 -23.66 8.15 0.25
C GLU A 126 -22.35 7.43 -0.06
N ALA A 127 -21.96 7.37 -1.33
CA ALA A 127 -20.68 6.79 -1.75
C ALA A 127 -19.49 7.52 -1.11
N LEU A 128 -19.52 8.85 -1.05
CA LEU A 128 -18.49 9.65 -0.39
C LEU A 128 -18.46 9.41 1.12
N ARG A 129 -19.62 9.35 1.77
CA ARG A 129 -19.69 9.05 3.20
C ARG A 129 -19.09 7.67 3.54
N TRP A 130 -19.40 6.63 2.76
CA TRP A 130 -18.80 5.31 2.96
C TRP A 130 -17.30 5.32 2.67
N TYR A 131 -16.86 6.06 1.64
CA TYR A 131 -15.43 6.24 1.36
C TYR A 131 -14.69 6.85 2.54
N ASP A 132 -15.24 7.92 3.13
CA ASP A 132 -14.65 8.62 4.26
C ASP A 132 -14.57 7.69 5.50
N GLU A 133 -15.62 6.92 5.79
CA GLU A 133 -15.67 5.94 6.88
C GLU A 133 -14.49 4.94 6.79
N PHE A 134 -14.30 4.28 5.65
CA PHE A 134 -13.23 3.29 5.48
C PHE A 134 -11.83 3.93 5.35
N ALA A 135 -11.73 5.14 4.84
CA ALA A 135 -10.48 5.90 4.83
C ALA A 135 -10.02 6.24 6.26
N ASP A 136 -10.95 6.63 7.14
CA ASP A 136 -10.68 6.90 8.55
C ASP A 136 -10.28 5.62 9.30
N GLU A 137 -10.89 4.48 9.00
CA GLU A 137 -10.48 3.18 9.57
C GLU A 137 -9.05 2.82 9.16
N ALA A 138 -8.69 3.02 7.88
CA ALA A 138 -7.33 2.78 7.39
C ALA A 138 -6.31 3.71 8.05
N LEU A 139 -6.64 4.99 8.25
CA LEU A 139 -5.83 5.94 9.00
C LEU A 139 -5.65 5.49 10.45
N ALA A 140 -6.73 5.11 11.13
CA ALA A 140 -6.67 4.65 12.51
C ALA A 140 -5.79 3.40 12.68
N LEU A 141 -5.84 2.47 11.72
CA LEU A 141 -4.96 1.29 11.70
C LEU A 141 -3.50 1.70 11.48
N MET A 142 -3.25 2.61 10.53
CA MET A 142 -1.91 3.13 10.26
C MET A 142 -1.29 3.77 11.51
N ILE A 143 -2.03 4.62 12.21
CA ILE A 143 -1.55 5.30 13.44
C ILE A 143 -1.12 4.27 14.48
N ARG A 144 -1.94 3.23 14.74
CA ARG A 144 -1.59 2.16 15.69
C ARG A 144 -0.34 1.41 15.29
N LYS A 145 -0.26 1.00 14.01
CA LYS A 145 0.92 0.28 13.49
C LYS A 145 2.18 1.16 13.51
N ASN A 146 2.05 2.41 13.11
CA ASN A 146 3.19 3.33 13.07
C ASN A 146 3.76 3.61 14.47
N HIS A 147 2.91 3.67 15.50
CA HIS A 147 3.34 3.76 16.90
C HIS A 147 4.26 2.58 17.28
N ASP A 148 3.94 1.36 16.86
CA ASP A 148 4.68 0.16 17.23
C ASP A 148 5.98 -0.01 16.42
N TYR A 149 6.03 0.49 15.19
CA TYR A 149 7.14 0.32 14.26
C TYR A 149 8.04 1.55 14.09
N ASP A 150 7.79 2.64 14.84
CA ASP A 150 8.63 3.85 14.92
C ASP A 150 9.07 4.38 13.54
N GLU A 151 8.10 4.69 12.68
CA GLU A 151 8.35 5.26 11.33
C GLU A 151 9.21 4.38 10.41
N ALA A 152 9.34 3.07 10.68
CA ALA A 152 10.20 2.15 9.91
C ALA A 152 9.89 2.18 8.40
N TRP A 153 8.66 2.51 8.02
CA TRP A 153 8.22 2.63 6.63
C TRP A 153 9.06 3.64 5.83
N ARG A 154 9.58 4.70 6.48
CA ARG A 154 10.39 5.73 5.82
C ARG A 154 11.70 5.18 5.27
N GLY A 155 12.27 4.15 5.91
CA GLY A 155 13.48 3.46 5.45
C GLY A 155 13.26 2.44 4.34
N MET A 156 12.00 2.15 3.97
CA MET A 156 11.69 1.15 2.96
C MET A 156 11.81 1.72 1.54
N ARG A 157 12.16 0.86 0.59
CA ARG A 157 12.16 1.19 -0.86
C ARG A 157 10.73 1.19 -1.39
N VAL A 158 10.45 2.01 -2.41
CA VAL A 158 9.15 2.00 -3.10
C VAL A 158 8.82 0.62 -3.65
N SER A 159 9.80 -0.09 -4.23
CA SER A 159 9.61 -1.45 -4.73
C SER A 159 9.20 -2.48 -3.66
N SER A 160 9.59 -2.25 -2.39
CA SER A 160 9.17 -3.13 -1.30
C SER A 160 7.66 -2.99 -1.00
N TYR A 161 7.08 -1.80 -1.14
CA TYR A 161 5.63 -1.64 -1.03
C TYR A 161 4.91 -2.37 -2.14
N THR A 162 5.41 -2.31 -3.38
CA THR A 162 4.85 -3.06 -4.51
C THR A 162 4.83 -4.56 -4.22
N ASP A 163 5.92 -5.11 -3.70
CA ASP A 163 6.02 -6.53 -3.37
C ASP A 163 5.08 -6.93 -2.21
N PHE A 164 4.96 -6.09 -1.19
CA PHE A 164 4.05 -6.35 -0.08
C PHE A 164 2.58 -6.26 -0.54
N ILE A 165 2.23 -5.27 -1.34
CA ILE A 165 0.89 -5.16 -1.93
C ILE A 165 0.56 -6.41 -2.75
N LEU A 166 1.46 -6.86 -3.63
CA LEU A 166 1.25 -8.09 -4.41
C LEU A 166 1.06 -9.31 -3.51
N THR A 167 1.86 -9.43 -2.43
CA THR A 167 1.71 -10.53 -1.47
C THR A 167 0.36 -10.51 -0.78
N LYS A 168 -0.15 -9.32 -0.40
CA LYS A 168 -1.49 -9.18 0.20
C LYS A 168 -2.59 -9.53 -0.79
N ILE A 169 -2.46 -9.12 -2.04
CA ILE A 169 -3.41 -9.47 -3.11
C ILE A 169 -3.46 -10.99 -3.33
N GLU A 170 -2.31 -11.69 -3.38
CA GLU A 170 -2.31 -13.15 -3.51
C GLU A 170 -2.97 -13.84 -2.30
N ARG A 171 -2.78 -13.32 -1.08
CA ARG A 171 -3.50 -13.83 0.11
C ARG A 171 -5.00 -13.62 -0.01
N ILE A 172 -5.45 -12.47 -0.49
CA ILE A 172 -6.88 -12.19 -0.72
C ILE A 172 -7.45 -13.23 -1.68
N LYS A 173 -6.80 -13.50 -2.81
CA LYS A 173 -7.24 -14.50 -3.80
C LYS A 173 -7.36 -15.91 -3.19
N GLU A 174 -6.36 -16.32 -2.39
CA GLU A 174 -6.42 -17.62 -1.72
C GLU A 174 -7.58 -17.71 -0.71
N ILE A 175 -7.82 -16.63 0.06
CA ILE A 175 -8.95 -16.60 0.99
C ILE A 175 -10.30 -16.58 0.24
N GLU A 176 -10.39 -15.87 -0.88
CA GLU A 176 -11.57 -15.91 -1.76
C GLU A 176 -11.83 -17.32 -2.30
N ASN A 177 -10.78 -18.04 -2.75
CA ASN A 177 -10.87 -19.44 -3.21
C ASN A 177 -11.35 -20.38 -2.09
N LEU A 178 -11.02 -20.07 -0.85
CA LEU A 178 -11.47 -20.81 0.35
C LEU A 178 -12.82 -20.31 0.90
N HIS A 179 -13.58 -19.53 0.11
CA HIS A 179 -14.87 -18.95 0.50
C HIS A 179 -14.83 -18.14 1.80
N GLY A 180 -13.71 -17.47 2.05
CA GLY A 180 -13.49 -16.63 3.23
C GLY A 180 -12.98 -17.39 4.46
N HIS A 181 -12.78 -18.70 4.40
CA HIS A 181 -12.32 -19.50 5.53
C HIS A 181 -10.80 -19.37 5.73
N THR A 182 -10.38 -19.03 6.95
CA THR A 182 -8.99 -19.02 7.38
C THR A 182 -8.84 -19.81 8.69
N LEU A 183 -7.67 -20.41 8.92
CA LEU A 183 -7.38 -21.12 10.18
C LEU A 183 -6.76 -20.18 11.24
N VAL A 184 -5.81 -19.36 10.82
CA VAL A 184 -5.03 -18.47 11.71
C VAL A 184 -4.79 -17.09 11.08
N SER A 185 -5.06 -16.93 9.80
CA SER A 185 -4.81 -15.68 9.08
C SER A 185 -5.92 -14.66 9.30
N GLU A 186 -5.54 -13.37 9.22
CA GLU A 186 -6.48 -12.27 9.12
C GLU A 186 -7.37 -12.42 7.88
N GLY A 187 -8.56 -11.85 7.92
CA GLY A 187 -9.53 -11.90 6.83
C GLY A 187 -9.13 -11.07 5.59
N ILE A 188 -10.02 -11.05 4.62
CA ILE A 188 -9.84 -10.27 3.39
C ILE A 188 -9.76 -8.78 3.70
N ASP A 189 -10.58 -8.28 4.61
CA ASP A 189 -10.65 -6.88 5.06
C ASP A 189 -9.31 -6.36 5.59
N ALA A 190 -8.65 -7.11 6.46
CA ALA A 190 -7.35 -6.74 6.99
C ALA A 190 -6.26 -6.68 5.89
N ASN A 191 -6.32 -7.59 4.91
CA ASN A 191 -5.41 -7.54 3.77
C ASN A 191 -5.70 -6.34 2.85
N TYR A 192 -6.96 -5.93 2.65
CA TYR A 192 -7.29 -4.69 1.96
C TYR A 192 -6.77 -3.45 2.69
N MET A 193 -6.91 -3.39 4.03
CA MET A 193 -6.36 -2.32 4.85
C MET A 193 -4.83 -2.20 4.70
N ASP A 194 -4.13 -3.33 4.67
CA ASP A 194 -2.68 -3.33 4.45
C ASP A 194 -2.31 -2.84 3.04
N VAL A 195 -3.06 -3.24 1.99
CA VAL A 195 -2.87 -2.72 0.63
C VAL A 195 -3.03 -1.20 0.60
N ILE A 196 -4.07 -0.66 1.23
CA ILE A 196 -4.30 0.80 1.31
C ILE A 196 -3.11 1.48 1.98
N ASN A 197 -2.69 1.00 3.15
CA ASN A 197 -1.61 1.63 3.92
C ASN A 197 -0.28 1.60 3.17
N TYR A 198 0.11 0.47 2.56
CA TYR A 198 1.31 0.40 1.73
C TYR A 198 1.22 1.28 0.48
N ALA A 199 0.05 1.37 -0.14
CA ALA A 199 -0.15 2.23 -1.30
C ALA A 199 -0.05 3.72 -0.94
N VAL A 200 -0.56 4.13 0.21
CA VAL A 200 -0.40 5.51 0.72
C VAL A 200 1.08 5.81 0.98
N PHE A 201 1.81 4.92 1.66
CA PHE A 201 3.24 5.11 1.90
C PHE A 201 4.05 5.20 0.60
N GLY A 202 3.76 4.34 -0.39
CA GLY A 202 4.38 4.44 -1.72
C GLY A 202 4.09 5.77 -2.41
N ALA A 203 2.85 6.27 -2.33
CA ALA A 203 2.47 7.56 -2.89
C ALA A 203 3.14 8.75 -2.19
N ILE A 204 3.34 8.69 -0.85
CA ILE A 204 4.07 9.70 -0.07
C ILE A 204 5.52 9.76 -0.56
N LYS A 205 6.23 8.64 -0.59
CA LYS A 205 7.65 8.58 -1.00
C LYS A 205 7.86 9.10 -2.42
N LEU A 206 6.99 8.74 -3.35
CA LEU A 206 7.05 9.23 -4.73
C LEU A 206 6.74 10.73 -4.86
N LYS A 207 6.01 11.31 -3.91
CA LYS A 207 5.78 12.76 -3.84
C LYS A 207 6.99 13.51 -3.29
N GLU A 208 7.76 12.87 -2.40
CA GLU A 208 8.97 13.42 -1.80
C GLU A 208 10.21 13.30 -2.70
N GLY A 209 10.11 12.63 -3.84
CA GLY A 209 11.17 12.54 -4.85
C GLY A 209 12.10 11.35 -4.68
N GLU A 210 11.64 10.30 -4.02
CA GLU A 210 12.36 9.02 -3.91
C GLU A 210 11.95 8.01 -4.99
#